data_c47c409fcfa82dd45ac1e7cb91bab9c2
#
_entry.id   c47c409fcfa82dd45ac1e7cb91bab9c2
#
_cell.length_a   1.000
_cell.length_b   1.000
_cell.length_c   1.000
_cell.angle_alpha   90.00
_cell.angle_beta   90.00
_cell.angle_gamma   90.00
#
_symmetry.space_group_name_H-M   'P 1'
#
loop_
_entity.id
_entity.type
_entity.pdbx_description
1 polymer ?
#
loop_
_entity_poly.entity_id
_entity_poly.type
_entity_poly.pdbx_seq_one_letter_code
_entity_poly.pdbx_strand_id
1 'polypeptide(L)'
;MKFGHTDIDLKPIGLGCWAIGGLWYDLGTCAGWGDVKDEESLKALDTGIGMGVNLIDTANVYGAGHSEVLVGKAIAGRRDKVFVSTKFGIQFDPETKTTTGSIKTPEDIINSCEDSLKRLGTDY
;
A
#
# COMPACT_ATOMS: atom_id res chain seq x y z
N MET A 1 17.47 11.46 -6.85
CA MET A 1 17.61 10.68 -8.13
C MET A 1 16.34 10.86 -8.94
N LYS A 2 16.44 11.29 -10.19
CA LYS A 2 15.26 11.47 -11.04
C LYS A 2 14.60 10.12 -11.35
N PHE A 3 13.28 10.09 -11.30
CA PHE A 3 12.48 8.93 -11.69
C PHE A 3 12.28 8.94 -13.21
N GLY A 4 13.13 8.19 -13.92
CA GLY A 4 13.11 8.18 -15.38
C GLY A 4 13.29 9.59 -15.96
N HIS A 5 12.40 9.97 -16.88
CA HIS A 5 12.38 11.28 -17.55
C HIS A 5 11.42 12.28 -16.88
N THR A 6 10.95 12.01 -15.68
CA THR A 6 10.05 12.89 -14.92
C THR A 6 10.83 13.90 -14.07
N ASP A 7 10.13 14.92 -13.58
CA ASP A 7 10.68 15.87 -12.60
C ASP A 7 10.65 15.35 -11.17
N ILE A 8 10.16 14.12 -10.97
CA ILE A 8 10.10 13.46 -9.67
C ILE A 8 11.50 13.13 -9.18
N ASP A 9 11.85 13.60 -8.00
CA ASP A 9 13.15 13.34 -7.36
C ASP A 9 12.98 12.35 -6.19
N LEU A 10 13.27 11.08 -6.46
CA LEU A 10 13.20 10.02 -5.46
C LEU A 10 14.50 9.91 -4.68
N LYS A 11 14.38 9.60 -3.40
CA LYS A 11 15.51 9.17 -2.56
C LYS A 11 15.95 7.76 -2.97
N PRO A 12 17.21 7.37 -2.68
CA PRO A 12 17.75 6.09 -3.14
C PRO A 12 17.12 4.86 -2.47
N ILE A 13 16.37 5.05 -1.37
CA ILE A 13 15.71 3.98 -0.61
C ILE A 13 14.23 4.31 -0.53
N GLY A 14 13.36 3.29 -0.74
CA GLY A 14 11.92 3.33 -0.53
C GLY A 14 11.49 2.44 0.65
N LEU A 15 10.28 2.64 1.14
CA LEU A 15 9.64 1.80 2.16
C LEU A 15 8.73 0.78 1.47
N GLY A 16 9.07 -0.50 1.61
CA GLY A 16 8.20 -1.61 1.21
C GLY A 16 7.21 -1.93 2.32
N CYS A 17 5.92 -1.95 1.99
CA CYS A 17 4.83 -2.03 2.95
C CYS A 17 4.09 -3.38 2.95
N TRP A 18 4.68 -4.45 2.40
CA TRP A 18 4.05 -5.76 2.45
C TRP A 18 3.92 -6.27 3.89
N ALA A 19 5.01 -6.21 4.65
CA ALA A 19 5.04 -6.75 6.01
C ALA A 19 4.03 -6.06 6.94
N ILE A 20 3.83 -4.75 6.81
CA ILE A 20 2.92 -3.99 7.68
C ILE A 20 1.44 -4.32 7.47
N GLY A 21 1.06 -4.95 6.35
CA GLY A 21 -0.30 -5.37 6.08
C GLY A 21 -0.80 -6.49 7.01
N GLY A 22 0.12 -7.24 7.63
CA GLY A 22 -0.22 -8.35 8.50
C GLY A 22 -0.68 -9.60 7.73
N LEU A 23 -1.51 -10.40 8.36
CA LEU A 23 -1.99 -11.68 7.80
C LEU A 23 -3.01 -11.47 6.68
N TRP A 24 -2.84 -12.24 5.63
CA TRP A 24 -3.82 -12.47 4.57
C TRP A 24 -3.53 -13.83 3.89
N TYR A 25 -4.48 -14.36 3.13
CA TYR A 25 -4.39 -15.71 2.59
C TYR A 25 -4.61 -15.72 1.09
N ASP A 26 -3.73 -16.41 0.37
CA ASP A 26 -3.86 -16.69 -1.06
C ASP A 26 -4.11 -18.18 -1.27
N LEU A 27 -5.28 -18.51 -1.86
CA LEU A 27 -5.70 -19.90 -2.06
C LEU A 27 -5.54 -20.78 -0.81
N GLY A 28 -5.84 -20.23 0.37
CA GLY A 28 -5.73 -20.92 1.65
C GLY A 28 -4.31 -20.96 2.24
N THR A 29 -3.32 -20.42 1.54
CA THR A 29 -1.93 -20.32 2.05
C THR A 29 -1.70 -18.93 2.64
N CYS A 30 -1.07 -18.86 3.81
CA CYS A 30 -0.69 -17.59 4.40
C CYS A 30 0.33 -16.87 3.50
N ALA A 31 -0.04 -15.69 3.04
CA ALA A 31 0.78 -14.82 2.18
C ALA A 31 1.24 -13.55 2.92
N GLY A 32 0.84 -13.37 4.18
CA GLY A 32 1.28 -12.28 5.04
C GLY A 32 2.51 -12.63 5.87
N TRP A 33 2.99 -11.64 6.63
CA TRP A 33 4.21 -11.75 7.45
C TRP A 33 3.92 -12.06 8.93
N GLY A 34 2.69 -12.43 9.27
CA GLY A 34 2.30 -12.76 10.63
C GLY A 34 1.50 -11.64 11.30
N ASP A 35 1.40 -11.75 12.62
CA ASP A 35 0.68 -10.75 13.43
C ASP A 35 1.57 -9.51 13.61
N VAL A 36 1.11 -8.38 13.08
CA VAL A 36 1.83 -7.11 13.08
C VAL A 36 0.98 -6.06 13.81
N LYS A 37 1.63 -5.25 14.64
CA LYS A 37 0.97 -4.18 15.38
C LYS A 37 0.94 -2.90 14.57
N ASP A 38 -0.24 -2.33 14.37
CA ASP A 38 -0.43 -1.09 13.64
C ASP A 38 0.41 0.07 14.18
N GLU A 39 0.56 0.17 15.50
CA GLU A 39 1.36 1.21 16.14
C GLU A 39 2.83 1.14 15.75
N GLU A 40 3.39 -0.07 15.70
CA GLU A 40 4.78 -0.28 15.28
C GLU A 40 4.95 0.03 13.79
N SER A 41 3.99 -0.38 12.96
CA SER A 41 3.96 -0.11 11.53
C SER A 41 3.88 1.38 11.23
N LEU A 42 2.99 2.10 11.89
CA LEU A 42 2.86 3.56 11.74
C LEU A 42 4.12 4.29 12.21
N LYS A 43 4.71 3.87 13.34
CA LYS A 43 5.97 4.42 13.82
C LYS A 43 7.11 4.20 12.83
N ALA A 44 7.18 3.03 12.19
CA ALA A 44 8.19 2.74 11.17
C ALA A 44 8.02 3.64 9.93
N LEU A 45 6.78 3.80 9.45
CA LEU A 45 6.47 4.71 8.34
C LEU A 45 6.82 6.16 8.69
N ASP A 46 6.39 6.64 9.86
CA ASP A 46 6.68 8.00 10.33
C ASP A 46 8.17 8.25 10.45
N THR A 47 8.91 7.30 11.00
CA THR A 47 10.37 7.40 11.12
C THR A 47 11.02 7.48 9.76
N GLY A 48 10.68 6.59 8.84
CA GLY A 48 11.25 6.57 7.49
C GLY A 48 10.96 7.85 6.71
N ILE A 49 9.71 8.32 6.73
CA ILE A 49 9.33 9.59 6.08
C ILE A 49 10.06 10.77 6.76
N GLY A 50 10.15 10.78 8.10
CA GLY A 50 10.87 11.79 8.86
C GLY A 50 12.38 11.84 8.54
N MET A 51 12.99 10.72 8.17
CA MET A 51 14.37 10.62 7.69
C MET A 51 14.52 11.02 6.21
N GLY A 52 13.43 11.40 5.55
CA GLY A 52 13.43 11.89 4.18
C GLY A 52 13.18 10.82 3.11
N VAL A 53 12.82 9.59 3.48
CA VAL A 53 12.35 8.59 2.49
C VAL A 53 11.04 9.10 1.90
N ASN A 54 10.96 9.11 0.57
CA ASN A 54 9.80 9.67 -0.13
C ASN A 54 9.16 8.73 -1.16
N LEU A 55 9.59 7.47 -1.23
CA LEU A 55 8.92 6.42 -2.01
C LEU A 55 8.34 5.39 -1.05
N ILE A 56 7.04 5.13 -1.16
CA ILE A 56 6.32 4.12 -0.39
C ILE A 56 5.70 3.13 -1.38
N ASP A 57 6.07 1.85 -1.27
CA ASP A 57 5.56 0.78 -2.13
C ASP A 57 4.59 -0.12 -1.34
N THR A 58 3.36 -0.19 -1.80
CA THR A 58 2.29 -1.01 -1.23
C THR A 58 1.53 -1.76 -2.33
N ALA A 59 0.47 -2.46 -1.98
CA ALA A 59 -0.46 -3.08 -2.91
C ALA A 59 -1.85 -3.21 -2.28
N ASN A 60 -2.88 -3.28 -3.14
CA ASN A 60 -4.26 -3.48 -2.70
C ASN A 60 -4.44 -4.77 -1.88
N VAL A 61 -3.71 -5.84 -2.22
CA VAL A 61 -3.84 -7.16 -1.59
C VAL A 61 -3.06 -7.29 -0.27
N TYR A 62 -2.10 -6.43 0.03
CA TYR A 62 -1.30 -6.54 1.25
C TYR A 62 -2.16 -6.37 2.50
N GLY A 63 -2.32 -7.46 3.26
CA GLY A 63 -3.23 -7.53 4.39
C GLY A 63 -4.70 -7.33 4.00
N ALA A 64 -5.08 -7.65 2.74
CA ALA A 64 -6.41 -7.41 2.19
C ALA A 64 -6.85 -5.92 2.33
N GLY A 65 -5.98 -5.02 1.88
CA GLY A 65 -6.20 -3.57 1.91
C GLY A 65 -5.63 -2.86 3.15
N HIS A 66 -5.28 -3.60 4.20
CA HIS A 66 -4.86 -3.01 5.48
C HIS A 66 -3.57 -2.19 5.35
N SER A 67 -2.61 -2.64 4.53
CA SER A 67 -1.37 -1.90 4.28
C SER A 67 -1.65 -0.50 3.70
N GLU A 68 -2.56 -0.39 2.72
CA GLU A 68 -2.94 0.90 2.15
C GLU A 68 -3.60 1.82 3.18
N VAL A 69 -4.42 1.27 4.10
CA VAL A 69 -5.01 2.05 5.20
C VAL A 69 -3.94 2.62 6.12
N LEU A 70 -2.92 1.83 6.48
CA LEU A 70 -1.81 2.30 7.32
C LEU A 70 -0.96 3.35 6.61
N VAL A 71 -0.66 3.13 5.33
CA VAL A 71 0.04 4.13 4.50
C VAL A 71 -0.78 5.42 4.43
N GLY A 72 -2.09 5.34 4.19
CA GLY A 72 -2.98 6.50 4.16
C GLY A 72 -2.92 7.32 5.45
N LYS A 73 -2.97 6.65 6.61
CA LYS A 73 -2.81 7.31 7.92
C LYS A 73 -1.45 8.01 8.06
N ALA A 74 -0.38 7.32 7.64
CA ALA A 74 0.98 7.85 7.75
C ALA A 74 1.24 9.06 6.86
N ILE A 75 0.61 9.15 5.69
CA ILE A 75 0.81 10.25 4.73
C ILE A 75 -0.17 11.41 4.92
N ALA A 76 -1.15 11.29 5.81
CA ALA A 76 -2.11 12.34 6.09
C ALA A 76 -1.41 13.68 6.44
N GLY A 77 -1.79 14.76 5.76
CA GLY A 77 -1.19 16.09 5.92
C GLY A 77 0.20 16.27 5.30
N ARG A 78 0.75 15.26 4.60
CA ARG A 78 2.06 15.32 3.91
C ARG A 78 2.09 14.51 2.61
N ARG A 79 0.89 14.31 1.99
CA ARG A 79 0.72 13.53 0.76
C ARG A 79 1.58 14.04 -0.40
N ASP A 80 1.77 15.36 -0.48
CA ASP A 80 2.60 16.05 -1.46
C ASP A 80 4.11 15.79 -1.31
N LYS A 81 4.55 15.27 -0.16
CA LYS A 81 5.97 15.00 0.14
C LYS A 81 6.41 13.58 -0.18
N VAL A 82 5.47 12.70 -0.55
CA VAL A 82 5.73 11.29 -0.79
C VAL A 82 5.13 10.82 -2.11
N PHE A 83 5.78 9.85 -2.72
CA PHE A 83 5.29 9.12 -3.89
C PHE A 83 4.83 7.74 -3.42
N VAL A 84 3.57 7.43 -3.66
CA VAL A 84 2.98 6.14 -3.32
C VAL A 84 2.87 5.31 -4.59
N SER A 85 3.51 4.15 -4.58
CA SER A 85 3.34 3.10 -5.57
C SER A 85 2.40 2.06 -4.98
N THR A 86 1.25 1.84 -5.60
CA THR A 86 0.38 0.72 -5.27
C THR A 86 0.11 -0.14 -6.50
N LYS A 87 -0.47 -1.30 -6.30
CA LYS A 87 -0.66 -2.32 -7.34
C LYS A 87 -2.10 -2.79 -7.32
N PHE A 88 -2.57 -3.26 -8.46
CA PHE A 88 -3.83 -3.96 -8.61
C PHE A 88 -3.57 -5.33 -9.28
N GLY A 89 -4.60 -6.16 -9.41
CA GLY A 89 -4.51 -7.44 -10.10
C GLY A 89 -5.17 -8.59 -9.36
N ILE A 90 -5.26 -8.51 -8.04
CA ILE A 90 -5.83 -9.53 -7.17
C ILE A 90 -7.09 -8.98 -6.50
N GLN A 91 -8.20 -9.73 -6.59
CA GLN A 91 -9.42 -9.49 -5.83
C GLN A 91 -9.33 -10.22 -4.49
N PHE A 92 -9.90 -9.63 -3.45
CA PHE A 92 -9.90 -10.19 -2.12
C PHE A 92 -11.16 -9.78 -1.36
N ASP A 93 -11.48 -10.57 -0.35
CA ASP A 93 -12.50 -10.25 0.65
C ASP A 93 -11.80 -9.64 1.88
N PRO A 94 -12.10 -8.39 2.25
CA PRO A 94 -11.45 -7.72 3.38
C PRO A 94 -11.83 -8.30 4.74
N GLU A 95 -13.00 -8.95 4.87
CA GLU A 95 -13.45 -9.55 6.13
C GLU A 95 -12.72 -10.85 6.42
N THR A 96 -12.65 -11.74 5.44
CA THR A 96 -11.95 -13.02 5.56
C THR A 96 -10.45 -12.92 5.30
N LYS A 97 -10.00 -11.79 4.75
CA LYS A 97 -8.61 -11.55 4.32
C LYS A 97 -8.10 -12.61 3.33
N THR A 98 -8.98 -13.06 2.46
CA THR A 98 -8.68 -14.15 1.51
C THR A 98 -8.80 -13.64 0.08
N THR A 99 -7.90 -14.08 -0.80
CA THR A 99 -8.02 -13.78 -2.24
C THR A 99 -9.21 -14.51 -2.83
N THR A 100 -9.96 -13.82 -3.70
CA THR A 100 -11.18 -14.34 -4.33
C THR A 100 -11.06 -14.47 -5.84
N GLY A 101 -10.02 -13.88 -6.44
CA GLY A 101 -9.82 -13.95 -7.88
C GLY A 101 -8.81 -12.95 -8.41
N SER A 102 -8.89 -12.72 -9.71
CA SER A 102 -8.03 -11.76 -10.40
C SER A 102 -8.87 -10.67 -11.06
N ILE A 103 -8.35 -9.45 -11.04
CA ILE A 103 -8.90 -8.30 -11.76
C ILE A 103 -8.63 -8.48 -13.26
N LYS A 104 -9.68 -8.49 -14.08
CA LYS A 104 -9.55 -8.85 -15.50
C LYS A 104 -10.20 -7.86 -16.46
N THR A 105 -11.19 -7.11 -16.00
CA THR A 105 -11.92 -6.16 -16.85
C THR A 105 -11.46 -4.72 -16.63
N PRO A 106 -11.63 -3.83 -17.62
CA PRO A 106 -11.36 -2.40 -17.41
C PRO A 106 -12.14 -1.79 -16.24
N GLU A 107 -13.39 -2.21 -16.04
CA GLU A 107 -14.22 -1.75 -14.94
C GLU A 107 -13.65 -2.19 -13.58
N ASP A 108 -13.22 -3.44 -13.44
CA ASP A 108 -12.56 -3.93 -12.22
C ASP A 108 -11.27 -3.17 -11.91
N ILE A 109 -10.51 -2.77 -12.94
CA ILE A 109 -9.28 -1.97 -12.78
C ILE A 109 -9.62 -0.59 -12.22
N ILE A 110 -10.63 0.07 -12.78
CA ILE A 110 -11.08 1.39 -12.31
C ILE A 110 -11.55 1.28 -10.85
N ASN A 111 -12.43 0.33 -10.55
CA ASN A 111 -12.95 0.11 -9.21
C ASN A 111 -11.81 -0.17 -8.20
N SER A 112 -10.85 -1.01 -8.59
CA SER A 112 -9.68 -1.29 -7.74
C SER A 112 -8.84 -0.05 -7.46
N CYS A 113 -8.65 0.81 -8.45
CA CYS A 113 -7.95 2.09 -8.30
C CYS A 113 -8.70 3.03 -7.34
N GLU A 114 -10.01 3.19 -7.53
CA GLU A 114 -10.85 4.03 -6.68
C GLU A 114 -10.85 3.53 -5.23
N ASP A 115 -10.91 2.22 -5.02
CA ASP A 115 -10.86 1.64 -3.69
C ASP A 115 -9.48 1.81 -3.03
N SER A 116 -8.39 1.74 -3.80
CA SER A 116 -7.05 2.07 -3.30
C SER A 116 -6.96 3.55 -2.91
N LEU A 117 -7.49 4.47 -3.71
CA LEU A 117 -7.53 5.91 -3.38
C LEU A 117 -8.31 6.16 -2.08
N LYS A 118 -9.45 5.49 -1.88
CA LYS A 118 -10.23 5.57 -0.64
C LYS A 118 -9.43 5.09 0.57
N ARG A 119 -8.77 3.91 0.49
CA ARG A 119 -7.96 3.36 1.57
C ARG A 119 -6.75 4.25 1.90
N LEU A 120 -6.11 4.80 0.86
CA LEU A 120 -4.97 5.73 1.00
C LEU A 120 -5.39 7.13 1.44
N GLY A 121 -6.69 7.48 1.40
CA GLY A 121 -7.19 8.81 1.76
C GLY A 121 -6.68 9.92 0.85
N THR A 122 -6.56 9.66 -0.45
CA THR A 122 -6.05 10.60 -1.46
C THR A 122 -6.88 10.50 -2.74
N ASP A 123 -6.78 11.50 -3.60
CA ASP A 123 -7.49 11.61 -4.88
C ASP A 123 -6.59 11.51 -6.12
N TYR A 124 -5.32 11.23 -5.91
CA TYR A 124 -4.31 11.10 -6.98
C TYR A 124 -3.22 10.09 -6.62
#